data_5198df35b276cb39288bf32d0fb322d7
#
_entry.id   5198df35b276cb39288bf32d0fb322d7
#
_cell.length_a   1.000
_cell.length_b   1.000
_cell.length_c   1.000
_cell.angle_alpha   90.00
_cell.angle_beta   90.00
_cell.angle_gamma   90.00
#
_symmetry.space_group_name_H-M   'P 1'
#
loop_
_entity.id
_entity.type
_entity.pdbx_description
1 polymer ?
#
loop_
_entity_poly.entity_id
_entity_poly.type
_entity_poly.pdbx_seq_one_letter_code
_entity_poly.pdbx_strand_id
1 'polypeptide(L)'
;MNLETVFENTDFVHTSGTKEELQVAVYLKKQCENIGAQVKMENFRVPLSTIKKAHLFADGVEIPCKAFKGCGSGTVEGELYYMPGTDPVSITGAADKIVLLD
;
A
#
# COMPACT_ATOMS: atom_id res chain seq x y z
N MET A 1 11.75 -1.12 -29.81
CA MET A 1 11.24 -0.66 -28.51
C MET A 1 12.09 0.51 -28.05
N ASN A 2 11.46 1.62 -27.70
CA ASN A 2 12.13 2.77 -27.10
C ASN A 2 11.83 2.75 -25.59
N LEU A 3 12.86 2.61 -24.76
CA LEU A 3 12.70 2.51 -23.30
C LEU A 3 12.11 3.78 -22.68
N GLU A 4 12.50 4.95 -23.17
CA GLU A 4 11.96 6.23 -22.70
C GLU A 4 10.43 6.29 -22.90
N THR A 5 9.97 5.95 -24.08
CA THR A 5 8.52 5.85 -24.38
C THR A 5 7.82 4.81 -23.50
N VAL A 6 8.47 3.69 -23.19
CA VAL A 6 7.92 2.68 -22.26
C VAL A 6 7.75 3.27 -20.87
N PHE A 7 8.76 3.97 -20.35
CA PHE A 7 8.66 4.64 -19.04
C PHE A 7 7.54 5.67 -19.02
N GLU A 8 7.46 6.55 -20.01
CA GLU A 8 6.41 7.56 -20.11
C GLU A 8 5.00 6.96 -20.10
N ASN A 9 4.81 5.87 -20.84
CA ASN A 9 3.49 5.19 -20.93
C ASN A 9 3.14 4.32 -19.73
N THR A 10 4.08 4.09 -18.82
CA THR A 10 3.85 3.32 -17.60
C THR A 10 4.00 4.17 -16.32
N ASP A 11 4.29 5.48 -16.46
CA ASP A 11 4.48 6.41 -15.35
C ASP A 11 3.14 6.87 -14.74
N PHE A 12 2.42 5.93 -14.15
CA PHE A 12 1.22 6.19 -13.37
C PHE A 12 1.06 5.11 -12.29
N VAL A 13 0.25 5.39 -11.28
CA VAL A 13 0.02 4.42 -10.19
C VAL A 13 -0.71 3.19 -10.73
N HIS A 14 -0.07 2.04 -10.63
CA HIS A 14 -0.59 0.76 -11.12
C HIS A 14 -0.43 -0.34 -10.07
N THR A 15 -1.10 -0.16 -8.95
CA THR A 15 -1.07 -1.11 -7.83
C THR A 15 -1.54 -2.50 -8.27
N SER A 16 -0.90 -3.54 -7.74
CA SER A 16 -1.25 -4.95 -8.01
C SER A 16 -2.74 -5.22 -7.82
N GLY A 17 -3.35 -5.93 -8.79
CA GLY A 17 -4.75 -6.31 -8.77
C GLY A 17 -5.73 -5.23 -9.24
N THR A 18 -5.26 -4.09 -9.68
CA THR A 18 -6.10 -3.01 -10.23
C THR A 18 -6.19 -3.07 -11.74
N LYS A 19 -7.17 -2.36 -12.30
CA LYS A 19 -7.29 -2.23 -13.77
C LYS A 19 -6.09 -1.50 -14.39
N GLU A 20 -5.47 -0.60 -13.62
CA GLU A 20 -4.27 0.13 -14.02
C GLU A 20 -3.08 -0.82 -14.19
N GLU A 21 -2.92 -1.81 -13.32
CA GLU A 21 -1.92 -2.88 -13.50
C GLU A 21 -2.16 -3.65 -14.78
N LEU A 22 -3.42 -4.01 -15.07
CA LEU A 22 -3.78 -4.70 -16.32
C LEU A 22 -3.46 -3.87 -17.55
N GLN A 23 -3.68 -2.56 -17.52
CA GLN A 23 -3.30 -1.65 -18.61
C GLN A 23 -1.80 -1.69 -18.88
N VAL A 24 -0.97 -1.64 -17.85
CA VAL A 24 0.49 -1.77 -17.97
C VAL A 24 0.87 -3.12 -18.55
N ALA A 25 0.28 -4.20 -18.06
CA ALA A 25 0.56 -5.55 -18.53
C ALA A 25 0.22 -5.73 -20.04
N VAL A 26 -0.93 -5.23 -20.46
CA VAL A 26 -1.36 -5.29 -21.86
C VAL A 26 -0.44 -4.44 -22.76
N TYR A 27 -0.09 -3.24 -22.29
CA TYR A 27 0.85 -2.38 -23.01
C TYR A 27 2.22 -3.04 -23.19
N LEU A 28 2.81 -3.57 -22.12
CA LEU A 28 4.11 -4.26 -22.17
C LEU A 28 4.06 -5.51 -23.06
N LYS A 29 2.98 -6.29 -22.98
CA LYS A 29 2.76 -7.43 -23.87
C LYS A 29 2.87 -7.00 -25.32
N LYS A 30 2.15 -5.95 -25.71
CA LYS A 30 2.16 -5.43 -27.09
C LYS A 30 3.56 -4.96 -27.51
N GLN A 31 4.30 -4.28 -26.63
CA GLN A 31 5.66 -3.84 -26.93
C GLN A 31 6.59 -5.04 -27.19
N CYS A 32 6.48 -6.09 -26.39
CA CYS A 32 7.27 -7.31 -26.56
C CYS A 32 6.90 -8.05 -27.84
N GLU A 33 5.62 -8.16 -28.18
CA GLU A 33 5.17 -8.78 -29.44
C GLU A 33 5.67 -8.00 -30.65
N ASN A 34 5.70 -6.68 -30.60
CA ASN A 34 6.20 -5.83 -31.70
C ASN A 34 7.69 -6.04 -32.03
N ILE A 35 8.49 -6.52 -31.09
CA ILE A 35 9.89 -6.90 -31.33
C ILE A 35 10.09 -8.37 -31.62
N GLY A 36 9.00 -9.13 -31.85
CA GLY A 36 9.04 -10.53 -32.22
C GLY A 36 9.08 -11.52 -31.06
N ALA A 37 8.92 -11.06 -29.81
CA ALA A 37 8.88 -11.94 -28.66
C ALA A 37 7.53 -12.67 -28.56
N GLN A 38 7.56 -13.93 -28.16
CA GLN A 38 6.35 -14.66 -27.78
C GLN A 38 6.02 -14.31 -26.32
N VAL A 39 4.78 -13.85 -26.10
CA VAL A 39 4.34 -13.40 -24.78
C VAL A 39 3.13 -14.17 -24.32
N LYS A 40 3.23 -14.70 -23.10
CA LYS A 40 2.11 -15.33 -22.39
C LYS A 40 1.77 -14.51 -21.16
N MET A 41 0.51 -14.19 -20.97
CA MET A 41 0.02 -13.60 -19.72
C MET A 41 -0.52 -14.69 -18.82
N GLU A 42 -0.07 -14.70 -17.58
CA GLU A 42 -0.54 -15.61 -16.56
C GLU A 42 -1.23 -14.83 -15.44
N ASN A 43 -2.46 -15.20 -15.16
CA ASN A 43 -3.26 -14.58 -14.12
C ASN A 43 -3.17 -15.36 -12.81
N PHE A 44 -3.08 -14.66 -11.72
CA PHE A 44 -3.15 -15.25 -10.37
C PHE A 44 -3.95 -14.34 -9.45
N ARG A 45 -4.46 -14.91 -8.36
CA ARG A 45 -5.24 -14.16 -7.38
C ARG A 45 -4.32 -13.55 -6.33
N VAL A 46 -4.59 -12.30 -6.00
CA VAL A 46 -3.91 -11.58 -4.91
C VAL A 46 -4.94 -11.02 -3.94
N PRO A 47 -4.66 -11.06 -2.62
CA PRO A 47 -5.51 -10.36 -1.66
C PRO A 47 -5.35 -8.86 -1.83
N LEU A 48 -6.47 -8.13 -1.89
CA LEU A 48 -6.50 -6.69 -1.97
C LEU A 48 -7.13 -6.09 -0.72
N SER A 49 -6.60 -4.95 -0.30
CA SER A 49 -7.25 -4.10 0.68
C SER A 49 -7.45 -2.71 0.12
N THR A 50 -8.62 -2.13 0.40
CA THR A 50 -8.95 -0.76 0.03
C THR A 50 -9.17 0.04 1.30
N ILE A 51 -8.44 1.14 1.45
CA ILE A 51 -8.64 2.08 2.55
C ILE A 51 -9.73 3.06 2.15
N LYS A 52 -10.87 2.98 2.81
CA LYS A 52 -12.01 3.87 2.54
C LYS A 52 -11.86 5.21 3.25
N LYS A 53 -11.43 5.19 4.51
CA LYS A 53 -11.17 6.37 5.31
C LYS A 53 -10.21 6.05 6.46
N ALA A 54 -9.48 7.05 6.90
CA ALA A 54 -8.65 6.98 8.10
C ALA A 54 -8.70 8.33 8.82
N HIS A 55 -8.97 8.29 10.11
CA HIS A 55 -9.02 9.50 10.95
C HIS A 55 -8.25 9.25 12.24
N LEU A 56 -7.50 10.25 12.65
CA LEU A 56 -6.77 10.27 13.92
C LEU A 56 -7.08 11.57 14.66
N PHE A 57 -7.49 11.47 15.92
CA PHE A 57 -7.74 12.60 16.79
C PHE A 57 -6.87 12.51 18.04
N ALA A 58 -6.29 13.64 18.43
CA ALA A 58 -5.61 13.79 19.71
C ALA A 58 -6.21 15.01 20.42
N ASP A 59 -6.74 14.81 21.61
CA ASP A 59 -7.40 15.86 22.41
C ASP A 59 -8.43 16.67 21.63
N GLY A 60 -9.24 15.97 20.81
CA GLY A 60 -10.28 16.57 19.98
C GLY A 60 -9.80 17.25 18.70
N VAL A 61 -8.51 17.25 18.42
CA VAL A 61 -7.92 17.83 17.21
C VAL A 61 -7.61 16.71 16.20
N GLU A 62 -8.10 16.87 14.97
CA GLU A 62 -7.79 15.92 13.91
C GLU A 62 -6.36 16.10 13.41
N ILE A 63 -5.64 14.98 13.32
CA ILE A 63 -4.28 14.93 12.81
C ILE A 63 -4.31 14.24 11.44
N PRO A 64 -3.73 14.84 10.38
CA PRO A 64 -3.62 14.19 9.09
C PRO A 64 -2.90 12.85 9.20
N CYS A 65 -3.49 11.79 8.64
CA CYS A 65 -2.93 10.45 8.71
C CYS A 65 -3.28 9.63 7.48
N LYS A 66 -2.57 8.51 7.33
CA LYS A 66 -2.88 7.46 6.34
C LYS A 66 -2.89 6.11 7.04
N ALA A 67 -3.78 5.23 6.64
CA ALA A 67 -3.81 3.86 7.13
C ALA A 67 -2.87 2.96 6.34
N PHE A 68 -2.36 1.92 6.99
CA PHE A 68 -1.66 0.84 6.33
C PHE A 68 -2.63 -0.06 5.57
N LYS A 69 -2.24 -0.52 4.38
CA LYS A 69 -2.98 -1.53 3.66
C LYS A 69 -3.02 -2.84 4.46
N GLY A 70 -4.19 -3.47 4.49
CA GLY A 70 -4.38 -4.72 5.20
C GLY A 70 -4.60 -4.57 6.71
N CYS A 71 -4.63 -3.36 7.26
CA CYS A 71 -5.02 -3.16 8.65
C CYS A 71 -6.52 -3.42 8.85
N GLY A 72 -6.90 -3.80 10.07
CA GLY A 72 -8.30 -4.00 10.43
C GLY A 72 -9.11 -2.71 10.39
N SER A 73 -10.43 -2.86 10.30
CA SER A 73 -11.38 -1.76 10.41
C SER A 73 -11.89 -1.63 11.83
N GLY A 74 -12.15 -0.43 12.25
CA GLY A 74 -12.73 -0.14 13.56
C GLY A 74 -12.31 1.21 14.08
N THR A 75 -12.81 1.53 15.25
CA THR A 75 -12.48 2.74 15.99
C THR A 75 -11.95 2.34 17.36
N VAL A 76 -10.82 2.88 17.74
CA VAL A 76 -10.22 2.67 19.05
C VAL A 76 -9.94 4.02 19.71
N GLU A 77 -10.08 4.04 21.02
CA GLU A 77 -9.73 5.17 21.85
C GLU A 77 -8.85 4.68 23.00
N GLY A 78 -7.81 5.41 23.30
CA GLY A 78 -6.87 5.00 24.33
C GLY A 78 -5.78 6.03 24.59
N GLU A 79 -4.98 5.74 25.56
CA GLU A 79 -3.83 6.54 25.94
C GLU A 79 -2.68 6.36 24.96
N LEU A 80 -2.04 7.47 24.58
CA LEU A 80 -0.86 7.43 23.72
C LEU A 80 0.36 6.93 24.50
N TYR A 81 1.07 5.99 23.90
CA TYR A 81 2.34 5.46 24.39
C TYR A 81 3.42 5.60 23.33
N TYR A 82 4.40 6.44 23.58
CA TYR A 82 5.61 6.49 22.76
C TYR A 82 6.54 5.33 23.11
N MET A 83 6.62 4.36 22.22
CA MET A 83 7.44 3.16 22.45
C MET A 83 8.88 3.43 22.01
N PRO A 84 9.84 3.47 22.95
CA PRO A 84 11.23 3.85 22.63
C PRO A 84 12.03 2.78 21.90
N GLY A 85 11.51 1.55 21.83
CA GLY A 85 12.16 0.43 21.15
C GLY A 85 11.28 -0.80 21.13
N THR A 86 11.78 -1.89 20.56
CA THR A 86 11.09 -3.17 20.45
C THR A 86 11.59 -4.22 21.43
N ASP A 87 12.27 -3.79 22.48
CA ASP A 87 12.68 -4.68 23.58
C ASP A 87 11.47 -5.16 24.40
N PRO A 88 11.60 -6.28 25.14
CA PRO A 88 10.46 -6.85 25.88
C PRO A 88 9.83 -5.91 26.91
N VAL A 89 10.60 -5.04 27.52
CA VAL A 89 10.09 -4.07 28.51
C VAL A 89 9.25 -2.99 27.84
N SER A 90 9.73 -2.43 26.75
CA SER A 90 9.00 -1.43 25.95
C SER A 90 7.71 -2.00 25.39
N ILE A 91 7.72 -3.21 24.86
CA ILE A 91 6.53 -3.91 24.33
C ILE A 91 5.51 -4.16 25.45
N THR A 92 5.94 -4.58 26.62
CA THR A 92 5.03 -4.80 27.76
C THR A 92 4.31 -3.52 28.17
N GLY A 93 4.97 -2.36 28.10
CA GLY A 93 4.34 -1.06 28.39
C GLY A 93 3.27 -0.64 27.38
N ALA A 94 3.21 -1.25 26.21
CA ALA A 94 2.27 -0.93 25.14
C ALA A 94 0.88 -1.54 25.33
N ALA A 95 0.69 -2.43 26.30
CA ALA A 95 -0.59 -3.12 26.52
C ALA A 95 -1.74 -2.11 26.71
N ASP A 96 -2.83 -2.30 25.99
CA ASP A 96 -4.04 -1.46 26.01
C ASP A 96 -3.83 0.02 25.67
N LYS A 97 -2.76 0.34 24.96
CA LYS A 97 -2.41 1.72 24.57
C LYS A 97 -2.34 1.87 23.05
N ILE A 98 -2.49 3.12 22.60
CA ILE A 98 -2.19 3.50 21.21
C ILE A 98 -0.69 3.78 21.14
N VAL A 99 0.02 2.99 20.33
CA VAL A 99 1.48 3.02 20.28
C VAL A 99 1.95 3.94 19.15
N LEU A 100 2.85 4.86 19.49
CA LEU A 100 3.61 5.65 18.54
C LEU A 100 5.04 5.09 18.44
N LEU A 101 5.42 4.73 17.23
CA LEU A 101 6.78 4.31 16.88
C LEU A 101 7.46 5.37 16.02
N ASP A 102 8.76 5.51 16.18
CA ASP A 102 9.59 6.38 15.36
C ASP A 102 10.51 5.56 14.45
#